data_c7310ede804030055eab779a8a2c8853
#
_entry.id   c7310ede804030055eab779a8a2c8853
#
_cell.length_a   1.000
_cell.length_b   1.000
_cell.length_c   1.000
_cell.angle_alpha   90.00
_cell.angle_beta   90.00
_cell.angle_gamma   90.00
#
_symmetry.space_group_name_H-M   'P 1'
#
loop_
_entity.id
_entity.type
_entity.pdbx_description
1 polymer ?
#
loop_
_entity_poly.entity_id
_entity_poly.type
_entity_poly.pdbx_seq_one_letter_code
_entity_poly.pdbx_strand_id
1 'polypeptide(L)'
;VTCSMAADASLVKTFEAFPFRGIVPYVFAAAYELFDYQPQPFRLLLDDREELTIGNPLLFTVANLTQFGGGAVIAPQARADDGALELVILQKQDAGRALAHVGRLFDGTLESMPGLISRSFRRLVVQREKAAAIQVDGELQESGAQVVVTLHPSRLQVLVPAREGEPGQ
;
A
#
# COMPACT_ATOMS: atom_id res chain seq x y z
N VAL A 1 6.96 3.70 6.30
CA VAL A 1 6.38 2.39 6.65
C VAL A 1 5.23 2.11 5.71
N THR A 2 5.25 0.94 5.10
CA THR A 2 4.16 0.44 4.25
C THR A 2 3.80 -0.97 4.67
N CYS A 3 2.51 -1.32 4.56
CA CYS A 3 2.03 -2.68 4.74
C CYS A 3 1.07 -3.01 3.60
N SER A 4 1.33 -4.09 2.87
CA SER A 4 0.55 -4.50 1.71
C SER A 4 -0.01 -5.90 1.86
N MET A 5 -1.19 -6.16 1.27
CA MET A 5 -1.95 -7.39 1.51
C MET A 5 -2.57 -8.03 0.26
N ALA A 6 -2.38 -7.44 -0.92
CA ALA A 6 -2.92 -7.95 -2.19
C ALA A 6 -1.80 -8.34 -3.16
N ALA A 7 -1.94 -8.07 -4.44
CA ALA A 7 -0.89 -8.35 -5.43
C ALA A 7 0.41 -7.58 -5.15
N ASP A 8 0.31 -6.43 -4.50
CA ASP A 8 1.45 -5.65 -4.03
C ASP A 8 2.31 -6.39 -3.00
N ALA A 9 1.74 -7.27 -2.17
CA ALA A 9 2.49 -8.18 -1.30
C ALA A 9 3.12 -9.34 -2.11
N SER A 10 2.38 -9.93 -3.06
CA SER A 10 2.88 -11.01 -3.92
C SER A 10 4.03 -10.53 -4.82
N LEU A 11 3.98 -9.27 -5.24
CA LEU A 11 5.02 -8.64 -6.06
C LEU A 11 6.41 -8.70 -5.42
N VAL A 12 6.50 -8.55 -4.10
CA VAL A 12 7.78 -8.65 -3.38
C VAL A 12 8.38 -10.04 -3.57
N LYS A 13 7.57 -11.09 -3.43
CA LYS A 13 8.01 -12.48 -3.63
C LYS A 13 8.50 -12.73 -5.06
N THR A 14 7.74 -12.25 -6.04
CA THR A 14 8.10 -12.40 -7.46
C THR A 14 9.38 -11.62 -7.77
N PHE A 15 9.53 -10.40 -7.24
CA PHE A 15 10.72 -9.58 -7.41
C PHE A 15 11.97 -10.21 -6.79
N GLU A 16 11.87 -10.83 -5.62
CA GLU A 16 12.97 -11.53 -4.96
C GLU A 16 13.53 -12.70 -5.78
N ALA A 17 12.68 -13.32 -6.60
CA ALA A 17 13.08 -14.44 -7.47
C ALA A 17 13.93 -14.01 -8.67
N PHE A 18 13.99 -12.71 -9.01
CA PHE A 18 14.79 -12.21 -10.11
C PHE A 18 16.28 -12.11 -9.73
N PRO A 19 17.21 -12.54 -10.61
CA PRO A 19 18.64 -12.51 -10.33
C PRO A 19 19.27 -11.12 -10.41
N PHE A 20 18.53 -10.11 -10.92
CA PHE A 20 18.99 -8.72 -11.03
C PHE A 20 18.07 -7.81 -10.24
N ARG A 21 18.63 -6.70 -9.76
CA ARG A 21 17.92 -5.62 -9.09
C ARG A 21 17.71 -4.45 -10.04
N GLY A 22 16.65 -3.68 -9.83
CA GLY A 22 16.38 -2.47 -10.58
C GLY A 22 14.91 -2.34 -11.00
N ILE A 23 14.60 -1.28 -11.75
CA ILE A 23 13.23 -0.95 -12.14
C ILE A 23 12.67 -1.95 -13.18
N VAL A 24 13.51 -2.49 -14.06
CA VAL A 24 13.06 -3.38 -15.12
C VAL A 24 12.50 -4.70 -14.58
N PRO A 25 13.21 -5.46 -13.72
CA PRO A 25 12.63 -6.63 -13.06
C PRO A 25 11.35 -6.32 -12.29
N TYR A 26 11.28 -5.14 -11.66
CA TYR A 26 10.10 -4.72 -10.91
C TYR A 26 8.87 -4.53 -11.82
N VAL A 27 9.05 -3.92 -12.99
CA VAL A 27 7.97 -3.76 -13.99
C VAL A 27 7.51 -5.12 -14.53
N PHE A 28 8.42 -6.05 -14.79
CA PHE A 28 8.06 -7.40 -15.23
C PHE A 28 7.32 -8.18 -14.13
N ALA A 29 7.77 -8.11 -12.88
CA ALA A 29 7.10 -8.74 -11.76
C ALA A 29 5.69 -8.15 -11.57
N ALA A 30 5.54 -6.83 -11.66
CA ALA A 30 4.24 -6.16 -11.58
C ALA A 30 3.30 -6.58 -12.72
N ALA A 31 3.80 -6.68 -13.93
CA ALA A 31 3.03 -7.17 -15.08
C ALA A 31 2.60 -8.63 -14.89
N TYR A 32 3.50 -9.49 -14.42
CA TYR A 32 3.19 -10.89 -14.12
C TYR A 32 2.07 -11.01 -13.08
N GLU A 33 2.21 -10.34 -11.94
CA GLU A 33 1.20 -10.34 -10.88
C GLU A 33 -0.16 -9.81 -11.36
N LEU A 34 -0.17 -8.86 -12.27
CA LEU A 34 -1.42 -8.32 -12.84
C LEU A 34 -2.28 -9.42 -13.49
N PHE A 35 -1.64 -10.40 -14.15
CA PHE A 35 -2.31 -11.49 -14.84
C PHE A 35 -2.56 -12.69 -13.92
N ASP A 36 -1.57 -13.08 -13.12
CA ASP A 36 -1.58 -14.32 -12.35
C ASP A 36 -2.30 -14.19 -10.99
N TYR A 37 -2.25 -13.00 -10.37
CA TYR A 37 -2.83 -12.78 -9.05
C TYR A 37 -4.33 -13.07 -9.00
N GLN A 38 -4.73 -13.93 -8.07
CA GLN A 38 -6.13 -14.26 -7.78
C GLN A 38 -6.56 -13.54 -6.50
N PRO A 39 -7.34 -12.46 -6.62
CA PRO A 39 -7.80 -11.71 -5.45
C PRO A 39 -8.76 -12.53 -4.60
N GLN A 40 -8.66 -12.36 -3.28
CA GLN A 40 -9.69 -12.79 -2.34
C GLN A 40 -10.42 -11.56 -1.78
N PRO A 41 -11.71 -11.67 -1.44
CA PRO A 41 -12.44 -10.53 -0.89
C PRO A 41 -11.93 -10.17 0.51
N PHE A 42 -11.94 -8.86 0.80
CA PHE A 42 -11.62 -8.30 2.11
C PHE A 42 -12.85 -7.63 2.71
N ARG A 43 -13.08 -7.86 4.00
CA ARG A 43 -14.00 -7.06 4.81
C ARG A 43 -13.16 -6.19 5.72
N LEU A 44 -13.43 -4.91 5.72
CA LEU A 44 -12.67 -3.88 6.41
C LEU A 44 -13.53 -3.20 7.44
N LEU A 45 -12.95 -2.91 8.60
CA LEU A 45 -13.54 -2.03 9.60
C LEU A 45 -12.49 -0.97 9.96
N LEU A 46 -12.79 0.30 9.59
CA LEU A 46 -11.94 1.45 9.86
C LEU A 46 -12.48 2.20 11.08
N ASP A 47 -11.60 2.45 12.02
CA ASP A 47 -11.84 3.22 13.26
C ASP A 47 -13.11 2.77 14.02
N ASP A 48 -13.42 1.46 13.94
CA ASP A 48 -14.59 0.82 14.55
C ASP A 48 -15.95 1.44 14.10
N ARG A 49 -15.99 2.07 12.92
CA ARG A 49 -17.15 2.86 12.42
C ARG A 49 -17.50 2.61 10.95
N GLU A 50 -16.52 2.63 10.05
CA GLU A 50 -16.74 2.49 8.61
C GLU A 50 -16.46 1.06 8.19
N GLU A 51 -17.48 0.38 7.66
CA GLU A 51 -17.34 -0.95 7.07
C GLU A 51 -17.26 -0.85 5.55
N LEU A 52 -16.28 -1.54 4.96
CA LEU A 52 -16.12 -1.65 3.51
C LEU A 52 -15.95 -3.12 3.13
N THR A 53 -16.52 -3.51 2.00
CA THR A 53 -16.28 -4.82 1.39
C THR A 53 -15.62 -4.62 0.04
N ILE A 54 -14.45 -5.21 -0.15
CA ILE A 54 -13.66 -5.14 -1.38
C ILE A 54 -13.63 -6.53 -2.00
N GLY A 55 -14.31 -6.70 -3.13
CA GLY A 55 -14.43 -8.02 -3.78
C GLY A 55 -13.13 -8.48 -4.46
N ASN A 56 -12.50 -7.59 -5.18
CA ASN A 56 -11.35 -7.92 -6.04
C ASN A 56 -10.18 -6.94 -5.82
N PRO A 57 -9.52 -6.92 -4.65
CA PRO A 57 -8.37 -6.04 -4.42
C PRO A 57 -7.20 -6.46 -5.30
N LEU A 58 -6.69 -5.57 -6.13
CA LEU A 58 -5.44 -5.71 -6.85
C LEU A 58 -4.29 -5.11 -6.03
N LEU A 59 -4.52 -3.93 -5.50
CA LEU A 59 -3.58 -3.23 -4.63
C LEU A 59 -4.29 -2.95 -3.32
N PHE A 60 -3.60 -3.21 -2.22
CA PHE A 60 -4.07 -2.94 -0.88
C PHE A 60 -2.88 -2.54 -0.02
N THR A 61 -2.66 -1.25 0.09
CA THR A 61 -1.52 -0.69 0.81
C THR A 61 -1.98 0.21 1.95
N VAL A 62 -1.42 -0.01 3.12
CA VAL A 62 -1.39 0.95 4.23
C VAL A 62 -0.06 1.69 4.17
N ALA A 63 -0.11 3.01 4.16
CA ALA A 63 1.06 3.87 4.03
C ALA A 63 1.08 4.95 5.12
N ASN A 64 2.28 5.26 5.62
CA ASN A 64 2.53 6.40 6.51
C ASN A 64 3.36 7.49 5.80
N LEU A 65 3.75 7.25 4.56
CA LEU A 65 4.52 8.17 3.72
C LEU A 65 4.00 8.08 2.29
N THR A 66 4.29 9.11 1.50
CA THR A 66 3.78 9.24 0.13
C THR A 66 4.26 8.17 -0.83
N GLN A 67 5.48 7.65 -0.62
CA GLN A 67 6.14 6.75 -1.56
C GLN A 67 6.20 5.31 -1.05
N PHE A 68 5.97 4.40 -1.99
CA PHE A 68 6.13 2.96 -1.79
C PHE A 68 7.60 2.52 -1.91
N GLY A 69 8.37 3.21 -2.75
CA GLY A 69 9.75 2.91 -3.09
C GLY A 69 10.03 3.16 -4.57
N GLY A 70 11.28 3.36 -4.96
CA GLY A 70 11.67 3.56 -6.36
C GLY A 70 11.01 4.77 -7.06
N GLY A 71 10.53 5.76 -6.30
CA GLY A 71 9.81 6.92 -6.84
C GLY A 71 8.30 6.70 -7.06
N ALA A 72 7.76 5.51 -6.75
CA ALA A 72 6.32 5.25 -6.86
C ALA A 72 5.55 5.95 -5.74
N VAL A 73 4.72 6.92 -6.11
CA VAL A 73 3.86 7.69 -5.21
C VAL A 73 2.52 6.96 -5.07
N ILE A 74 2.32 6.28 -3.93
CA ILE A 74 1.12 5.47 -3.69
C ILE A 74 0.04 6.22 -2.89
N ALA A 75 0.46 7.05 -1.96
CA ALA A 75 -0.42 7.81 -1.07
C ALA A 75 0.03 9.28 -1.02
N PRO A 76 -0.31 10.10 -2.03
CA PRO A 76 0.18 11.49 -2.12
C PRO A 76 -0.20 12.35 -0.90
N GLN A 77 -1.29 11.99 -0.20
CA GLN A 77 -1.80 12.73 0.96
C GLN A 77 -1.15 12.27 2.28
N ALA A 78 -0.43 11.15 2.30
CA ALA A 78 0.14 10.60 3.52
C ALA A 78 1.17 11.55 4.15
N ARG A 79 1.06 11.72 5.47
CA ARG A 79 1.97 12.54 6.29
C ARG A 79 2.42 11.75 7.51
N ALA A 80 3.71 11.79 7.78
CA ALA A 80 4.30 11.02 8.88
C ALA A 80 3.89 11.51 10.28
N ASP A 81 3.42 12.75 10.39
CA ASP A 81 3.25 13.50 11.64
C ASP A 81 1.80 13.95 11.93
N ASP A 82 0.83 13.54 11.12
CA ASP A 82 -0.58 13.96 11.27
C ASP A 82 -1.41 13.04 12.16
N GLY A 83 -0.83 11.93 12.62
CA GLY A 83 -1.50 10.97 13.50
C GLY A 83 -2.54 10.11 12.77
N ALA A 84 -2.38 9.90 11.47
CA ALA A 84 -3.18 9.01 10.63
C ALA A 84 -2.31 8.09 9.79
N LEU A 85 -2.89 7.03 9.26
CA LEU A 85 -2.35 6.17 8.21
C LEU A 85 -3.27 6.27 7.00
N GLU A 86 -2.71 6.14 5.80
CA GLU A 86 -3.49 6.12 4.56
C GLU A 86 -3.68 4.68 4.07
N LEU A 87 -4.94 4.33 3.82
CA LEU A 87 -5.33 3.11 3.13
C LEU A 87 -5.58 3.42 1.67
N VAL A 88 -4.85 2.76 0.79
CA VAL A 88 -5.01 2.88 -0.67
C VAL A 88 -5.38 1.52 -1.24
N ILE A 89 -6.54 1.44 -1.89
CA ILE A 89 -7.03 0.22 -2.50
C ILE A 89 -7.34 0.49 -3.97
N LEU A 90 -6.83 -0.38 -4.83
CA LEU A 90 -7.25 -0.46 -6.22
C LEU A 90 -7.88 -1.81 -6.48
N GLN A 91 -9.07 -1.83 -7.06
CA GLN A 91 -9.72 -3.07 -7.45
C GLN A 91 -9.15 -3.58 -8.78
N LYS A 92 -9.11 -4.90 -8.96
CA LYS A 92 -8.62 -5.54 -10.17
C LYS A 92 -9.50 -5.12 -11.36
N GLN A 93 -8.87 -4.44 -12.30
CA GLN A 93 -9.44 -4.06 -13.59
C GLN A 93 -8.91 -5.00 -14.66
N ASP A 94 -9.37 -4.84 -15.90
CA ASP A 94 -8.70 -5.54 -16.99
C ASP A 94 -7.22 -5.11 -17.09
N ALA A 95 -6.36 -6.05 -17.49
CA ALA A 95 -4.92 -5.85 -17.52
C ALA A 95 -4.49 -4.68 -18.44
N GLY A 96 -5.22 -4.45 -19.52
CA GLY A 96 -4.95 -3.36 -20.45
C GLY A 96 -5.17 -1.99 -19.81
N ARG A 97 -6.25 -1.83 -19.03
CA ARG A 97 -6.54 -0.60 -18.28
C ARG A 97 -5.51 -0.36 -17.19
N ALA A 98 -5.16 -1.39 -16.41
CA ALA A 98 -4.16 -1.25 -15.36
C ALA A 98 -2.81 -0.81 -15.94
N LEU A 99 -2.39 -1.42 -17.05
CA LEU A 99 -1.14 -1.06 -17.72
C LEU A 99 -1.17 0.37 -18.28
N ALA A 100 -2.29 0.83 -18.84
CA ALA A 100 -2.45 2.19 -19.34
C ALA A 100 -2.32 3.27 -18.23
N HIS A 101 -2.53 2.89 -16.97
CA HIS A 101 -2.49 3.81 -15.84
C HIS A 101 -1.24 3.66 -14.96
N VAL A 102 -0.33 2.75 -15.29
CA VAL A 102 0.89 2.51 -14.49
C VAL A 102 1.75 3.77 -14.30
N GLY A 103 1.76 4.67 -15.27
CA GLY A 103 2.47 5.95 -15.20
C GLY A 103 2.02 6.84 -14.03
N ARG A 104 0.76 6.70 -13.59
CA ARG A 104 0.19 7.48 -12.47
C ARG A 104 0.84 7.20 -11.11
N LEU A 105 1.50 6.05 -10.98
CA LEU A 105 2.34 5.74 -9.82
C LEU A 105 3.57 6.64 -9.73
N PHE A 106 4.04 7.18 -10.86
CA PHE A 106 5.28 7.95 -10.92
C PHE A 106 5.06 9.45 -11.08
N ASP A 107 3.89 9.87 -11.56
CA ASP A 107 3.53 11.29 -11.71
C ASP A 107 2.70 11.84 -10.54
N GLY A 108 2.40 10.99 -9.53
CA GLY A 108 1.64 11.38 -8.33
C GLY A 108 0.14 11.57 -8.57
N THR A 109 -0.40 11.13 -9.72
CA THR A 109 -1.83 11.28 -10.08
C THR A 109 -2.64 10.02 -9.83
N LEU A 110 -2.13 9.07 -9.05
CA LEU A 110 -2.78 7.79 -8.77
C LEU A 110 -4.22 7.97 -8.22
N GLU A 111 -4.45 8.98 -7.39
CA GLU A 111 -5.77 9.27 -6.82
C GLU A 111 -6.86 9.56 -7.87
N SER A 112 -6.48 10.02 -9.04
CA SER A 112 -7.41 10.25 -10.15
C SER A 112 -7.80 8.97 -10.91
N MET A 113 -7.29 7.81 -10.46
CA MET A 113 -7.57 6.53 -11.10
C MET A 113 -8.98 6.04 -10.78
N PRO A 114 -9.80 5.72 -11.78
CA PRO A 114 -11.14 5.19 -11.54
C PRO A 114 -11.11 3.90 -10.71
N GLY A 115 -11.95 3.83 -9.67
CA GLY A 115 -12.04 2.68 -8.79
C GLY A 115 -10.97 2.61 -7.70
N LEU A 116 -10.12 3.64 -7.57
CA LEU A 116 -9.23 3.77 -6.42
C LEU A 116 -10.04 4.26 -5.22
N ILE A 117 -9.76 3.64 -4.07
CA ILE A 117 -10.32 4.02 -2.77
C ILE A 117 -9.15 4.49 -1.91
N SER A 118 -9.24 5.70 -1.36
CA SER A 118 -8.30 6.23 -0.38
C SER A 118 -9.05 6.63 0.89
N ARG A 119 -8.50 6.25 2.07
CA ARG A 119 -9.08 6.55 3.39
C ARG A 119 -7.98 6.77 4.41
N SER A 120 -8.09 7.84 5.18
CA SER A 120 -7.30 8.03 6.39
C SER A 120 -7.93 7.28 7.56
N PHE A 121 -7.12 6.65 8.40
CA PHE A 121 -7.58 5.90 9.57
C PHE A 121 -6.52 5.83 10.67
N ARG A 122 -6.91 5.39 11.85
CA ARG A 122 -6.01 5.09 12.98
C ARG A 122 -5.99 3.62 13.34
N ARG A 123 -7.11 2.94 13.14
CA ARG A 123 -7.24 1.52 13.36
C ARG A 123 -7.98 0.87 12.19
N LEU A 124 -7.40 -0.19 11.66
CA LEU A 124 -7.99 -0.96 10.56
C LEU A 124 -8.00 -2.44 10.95
N VAL A 125 -9.16 -3.07 10.85
CA VAL A 125 -9.30 -4.51 10.91
C VAL A 125 -9.60 -5.00 9.50
N VAL A 126 -8.78 -5.92 9.01
CA VAL A 126 -8.95 -6.60 7.73
C VAL A 126 -9.31 -8.05 7.99
N GLN A 127 -10.43 -8.50 7.44
CA GLN A 127 -10.81 -9.90 7.42
C GLN A 127 -10.75 -10.43 5.99
N ARG A 128 -10.03 -11.54 5.82
CA ARG A 128 -9.82 -12.26 4.56
C ARG A 128 -10.43 -13.64 4.66
N GLU A 129 -10.76 -14.27 3.53
CA GLU A 129 -11.27 -15.65 3.52
C GLU A 129 -10.20 -16.65 3.94
N LYS A 130 -8.95 -16.42 3.56
CA LYS A 130 -7.81 -17.30 3.82
C LYS A 130 -6.63 -16.53 4.37
N ALA A 131 -5.85 -17.21 5.21
CA ALA A 131 -4.52 -16.75 5.59
C ALA A 131 -3.64 -16.56 4.33
N ALA A 132 -2.86 -15.49 4.29
CA ALA A 132 -1.93 -15.20 3.22
C ALA A 132 -0.81 -14.32 3.75
N ALA A 133 0.34 -14.34 3.12
CA ALA A 133 1.44 -13.45 3.46
C ALA A 133 1.02 -11.98 3.29
N ILE A 134 1.62 -11.14 4.08
CA ILE A 134 1.60 -9.67 3.95
C ILE A 134 3.03 -9.18 3.73
N GLN A 135 3.15 -8.00 3.17
CA GLN A 135 4.43 -7.31 3.06
C GLN A 135 4.46 -6.18 4.09
N VAL A 136 5.57 -6.03 4.81
CA VAL A 136 5.84 -4.90 5.71
C VAL A 136 7.23 -4.36 5.39
N ASP A 137 7.29 -3.12 4.93
CA ASP A 137 8.54 -2.43 4.54
C ASP A 137 9.46 -3.23 3.59
N GLY A 138 8.86 -3.99 2.66
CA GLY A 138 9.58 -4.80 1.67
C GLY A 138 9.86 -6.24 2.10
N GLU A 139 9.49 -6.64 3.31
CA GLU A 139 9.68 -8.00 3.82
C GLU A 139 8.35 -8.75 3.88
N LEU A 140 8.34 -9.99 3.40
CA LEU A 140 7.18 -10.86 3.49
C LEU A 140 7.07 -11.49 4.88
N GLN A 141 5.86 -11.48 5.41
CA GLN A 141 5.52 -12.10 6.68
C GLN A 141 4.27 -12.97 6.55
N GLU A 142 4.29 -14.13 7.16
CA GLU A 142 3.09 -14.97 7.27
C GLU A 142 2.04 -14.28 8.16
N SER A 143 0.80 -14.32 7.71
CA SER A 143 -0.29 -13.66 8.42
C SER A 143 -1.58 -14.48 8.36
N GLY A 144 -2.40 -14.37 9.40
CA GLY A 144 -3.70 -15.04 9.50
C GLY A 144 -4.76 -14.46 8.57
N ALA A 145 -5.96 -15.01 8.66
CA ALA A 145 -7.13 -14.48 7.95
C ALA A 145 -7.59 -13.11 8.49
N GLN A 146 -7.23 -12.77 9.72
CA GLN A 146 -7.47 -11.45 10.29
C GLN A 146 -6.14 -10.72 10.50
N VAL A 147 -6.09 -9.48 10.03
CA VAL A 147 -4.96 -8.56 10.24
C VAL A 147 -5.49 -7.29 10.90
N VAL A 148 -4.81 -6.83 11.93
CA VAL A 148 -5.13 -5.56 12.61
C VAL A 148 -3.95 -4.62 12.48
N VAL A 149 -4.20 -3.45 11.92
CA VAL A 149 -3.23 -2.36 11.83
C VAL A 149 -3.68 -1.26 12.78
N THR A 150 -2.78 -0.80 13.65
CA THR A 150 -3.07 0.26 14.60
C THR A 150 -1.93 1.28 14.60
N LEU A 151 -2.30 2.54 14.45
CA LEU A 151 -1.34 3.63 14.61
C LEU A 151 -1.02 3.84 16.08
N HIS A 152 0.26 3.85 16.40
CA HIS A 152 0.77 4.29 17.70
C HIS A 152 1.53 5.60 17.51
N PRO A 153 0.91 6.75 17.76
CA PRO A 153 1.54 8.04 17.51
C PRO A 153 2.79 8.23 18.39
N SER A 154 3.75 8.99 17.88
CA SER A 154 4.99 9.38 18.60
C SER A 154 5.87 8.21 19.08
N ARG A 155 5.75 7.01 18.48
CA ARG A 155 6.59 5.87 18.83
C ARG A 155 8.00 5.96 18.25
N LEU A 156 8.16 6.62 17.11
CA LEU A 156 9.45 6.85 16.47
C LEU A 156 9.78 8.35 16.53
N GLN A 157 10.92 8.67 17.11
CA GLN A 157 11.47 10.02 17.09
C GLN A 157 12.57 10.08 16.02
N VAL A 158 12.45 11.03 15.12
CA VAL A 158 13.41 11.23 14.02
C VAL A 158 14.02 12.61 14.15
N LEU A 159 15.35 12.69 14.09
CA LEU A 159 16.06 13.96 14.02
C LEU A 159 15.89 14.53 12.61
N VAL A 160 15.35 15.72 12.53
CA VAL A 160 15.22 16.48 11.28
C VAL A 160 16.02 17.77 11.39
N PRO A 161 16.59 18.27 10.28
CA PRO A 161 17.23 19.61 10.29
C PRO A 161 16.21 20.66 10.72
N ALA A 162 16.67 21.63 11.51
CA ALA A 162 15.85 22.78 11.85
C ALA A 162 15.40 23.49 10.56
N ARG A 163 14.12 23.86 10.46
CA ARG A 163 13.65 24.67 9.36
C ARG A 163 14.29 26.07 9.49
N GLU A 164 14.94 26.53 8.42
CA GLU A 164 15.44 27.89 8.37
C GLU A 164 14.26 28.85 8.55
N GLY A 165 14.26 29.60 9.67
CA GLY A 165 13.26 30.64 9.96
C GLY A 165 12.32 30.39 11.13
N GLU A 166 12.37 29.26 11.84
CA GLU A 166 11.66 29.12 13.13
C GLU A 166 12.59 29.50 14.26
N PRO A 167 12.30 30.57 15.06
CA PRO A 167 13.06 30.85 16.29
C PRO A 167 12.84 29.69 17.25
N GLY A 168 13.96 29.11 17.72
CA GLY A 168 13.94 28.00 18.68
C GLY A 168 13.10 28.34 19.90
N GLN A 169 12.19 27.42 20.21
CA GLN A 169 11.50 27.36 21.51
C GLN A 169 12.30 26.51 22.47
#